data_4fc6a7cd2066449c17c2549947fcfa12
#
_entry.id   4fc6a7cd2066449c17c2549947fcfa12
#
_cell.length_a   1.000
_cell.length_b   1.000
_cell.length_c   1.000
_cell.angle_alpha   90.00
_cell.angle_beta   90.00
_cell.angle_gamma   90.00
#
_symmetry.space_group_name_H-M   'P 1'
#
loop_
_entity.id
_entity.type
_entity.pdbx_description
1 polymer ?
#
loop_
_entity_poly.entity_id
_entity_poly.type
_entity_poly.pdbx_seq_one_letter_code
_entity_poly.pdbx_strand_id
1 'polypeptide(L)'
;MSIIDTLITDRTAADTAALEALFAKAKAGTITEEEWAILANPAQKGAYNYTDLNRVISAMEYLRGRLEGYGYALKGYVQDNHVWQEEDNPKPAQMAQYLANVAAIRQTLAVLSNTPEVPNDMNDLTVAEANAIEKILVDVETVIKAMERVFLYSGQPMFFSGFAIYPRRQTHIRMPVITADDLRVYTADGLPVFVKEEIPYG
;
A
#
# COMPACT_ATOMS: atom_id res chain seq x y z
N MET A 1 -2.07 13.40 8.12
CA MET A 1 -1.77 11.99 8.41
C MET A 1 -2.51 11.15 7.37
N SER A 2 -1.80 10.31 6.62
CA SER A 2 -2.42 9.42 5.63
C SER A 2 -3.06 8.23 6.33
N ILE A 3 -4.09 7.61 5.73
CA ILE A 3 -4.64 6.34 6.24
C ILE A 3 -3.56 5.26 6.29
N ILE A 4 -2.57 5.30 5.39
CA ILE A 4 -1.43 4.38 5.37
C ILE A 4 -0.56 4.49 6.64
N ASP A 5 -0.48 5.67 7.25
CA ASP A 5 0.28 5.90 8.48
C ASP A 5 -0.37 5.25 9.72
N THR A 6 -1.61 4.77 9.59
CA THR A 6 -2.33 4.07 10.67
C THR A 6 -2.13 2.55 10.62
N LEU A 7 -1.54 2.03 9.55
CA LEU A 7 -1.34 0.59 9.37
C LEU A 7 -0.31 0.04 10.37
N ILE A 8 -0.57 -1.16 10.86
CA ILE A 8 0.23 -1.84 11.88
C ILE A 8 1.03 -2.96 11.21
N THR A 9 2.34 -2.80 11.14
CA THR A 9 3.25 -3.76 10.49
C THR A 9 4.27 -4.37 11.46
N ASP A 10 4.11 -4.10 12.74
CA ASP A 10 5.07 -4.39 13.80
C ASP A 10 4.44 -5.20 14.96
N ARG A 11 3.38 -5.95 14.69
CA ARG A 11 2.82 -6.90 15.65
C ARG A 11 3.85 -7.96 16.01
N THR A 12 3.86 -8.37 17.27
CA THR A 12 4.79 -9.37 17.78
C THR A 12 4.05 -10.52 18.49
N ALA A 13 4.71 -11.67 18.62
CA ALA A 13 4.19 -12.77 19.44
C ALA A 13 4.00 -12.36 20.91
N ALA A 14 4.74 -11.38 21.40
CA ALA A 14 4.57 -10.86 22.75
C ALA A 14 3.25 -10.09 22.92
N ASP A 15 2.79 -9.38 21.88
CA ASP A 15 1.49 -8.69 21.89
C ASP A 15 0.34 -9.72 21.99
N THR A 16 0.43 -10.82 21.22
CA THR A 16 -0.57 -11.90 21.26
C THR A 16 -0.56 -12.59 22.64
N ALA A 17 0.63 -12.94 23.16
CA ALA A 17 0.74 -13.58 24.47
C ALA A 17 0.22 -12.69 25.61
N ALA A 18 0.46 -11.38 25.54
CA ALA A 18 -0.06 -10.43 26.52
C ALA A 18 -1.61 -10.40 26.49
N LEU A 19 -2.20 -10.42 25.31
CA LEU A 19 -3.66 -10.45 25.16
C LEU A 19 -4.25 -11.77 25.65
N GLU A 20 -3.65 -12.91 25.31
CA GLU A 20 -4.05 -14.23 25.82
C GLU A 20 -4.01 -14.30 27.34
N ALA A 21 -2.98 -13.71 27.97
CA ALA A 21 -2.89 -13.64 29.42
C ALA A 21 -4.05 -12.83 30.04
N LEU A 22 -4.47 -11.74 29.40
CA LEU A 22 -5.63 -10.95 29.82
C LEU A 22 -6.93 -11.74 29.68
N PHE A 23 -7.13 -12.48 28.58
CA PHE A 23 -8.26 -13.37 28.41
C PHE A 23 -8.30 -14.47 29.47
N ALA A 24 -7.15 -15.06 29.82
CA ALA A 24 -7.07 -16.05 30.87
C ALA A 24 -7.48 -15.47 32.23
N LYS A 25 -7.04 -14.26 32.58
CA LYS A 25 -7.45 -13.56 33.80
C LYS A 25 -8.95 -13.22 33.79
N ALA A 26 -9.47 -12.76 32.67
CA ALA A 26 -10.91 -12.49 32.52
C ALA A 26 -11.73 -13.77 32.75
N LYS A 27 -11.33 -14.90 32.17
CA LYS A 27 -11.96 -16.18 32.35
C LYS A 27 -11.88 -16.69 33.79
N ALA A 28 -10.78 -16.39 34.50
CA ALA A 28 -10.58 -16.73 35.91
C ALA A 28 -11.31 -15.78 36.88
N GLY A 29 -11.86 -14.66 36.40
CA GLY A 29 -12.48 -13.63 37.23
C GLY A 29 -11.47 -12.84 38.07
N THR A 30 -10.21 -12.80 37.66
CA THR A 30 -9.09 -12.14 38.39
C THR A 30 -8.58 -10.91 37.68
N ILE A 31 -9.23 -10.49 36.58
CA ILE A 31 -8.86 -9.31 35.79
C ILE A 31 -9.21 -8.02 36.55
N THR A 32 -8.34 -7.02 36.50
CA THR A 32 -8.59 -5.70 37.10
C THR A 32 -9.36 -4.79 36.14
N GLU A 33 -9.86 -3.65 36.61
CA GLU A 33 -10.58 -2.69 35.79
C GLU A 33 -9.68 -2.07 34.71
N GLU A 34 -8.39 -1.79 35.05
CA GLU A 34 -7.39 -1.29 34.12
C GLU A 34 -7.08 -2.35 33.05
N GLU A 35 -6.98 -3.60 33.41
CA GLU A 35 -6.76 -4.71 32.47
C GLU A 35 -7.98 -4.93 31.56
N TRP A 36 -9.19 -4.74 32.10
CA TRP A 36 -10.41 -4.73 31.27
C TRP A 36 -10.40 -3.61 30.23
N ALA A 37 -9.97 -2.41 30.60
CA ALA A 37 -9.84 -1.28 29.67
C ALA A 37 -8.83 -1.57 28.54
N ILE A 38 -7.74 -2.31 28.86
CA ILE A 38 -6.80 -2.77 27.84
C ILE A 38 -7.46 -3.81 26.94
N LEU A 39 -8.14 -4.79 27.49
CA LEU A 39 -8.79 -5.86 26.75
C LEU A 39 -9.90 -5.33 25.83
N ALA A 40 -10.66 -4.34 26.29
CA ALA A 40 -11.74 -3.69 25.54
C ALA A 40 -11.25 -2.71 24.49
N ASN A 41 -9.94 -2.39 24.44
CA ASN A 41 -9.41 -1.47 23.43
C ASN A 41 -9.30 -2.16 22.07
N PRO A 42 -10.12 -1.78 21.07
CA PRO A 42 -10.09 -2.44 19.76
C PRO A 42 -8.82 -2.15 18.94
N ALA A 43 -7.98 -1.19 19.37
CA ALA A 43 -6.72 -0.84 18.71
C ALA A 43 -5.52 -1.67 19.17
N GLN A 44 -5.75 -2.83 19.82
CA GLN A 44 -4.69 -3.70 20.31
C GLN A 44 -3.96 -4.42 19.17
N LYS A 45 -2.63 -4.57 19.32
CA LYS A 45 -1.80 -5.32 18.37
C LYS A 45 -1.91 -6.85 18.51
N GLY A 46 -2.39 -7.34 19.63
CA GLY A 46 -2.41 -8.77 19.96
C GLY A 46 -3.47 -9.58 19.25
N ALA A 47 -4.48 -8.95 18.64
CA ALA A 47 -5.52 -9.59 17.85
C ALA A 47 -5.70 -8.86 16.52
N TYR A 48 -6.19 -9.59 15.51
CA TYR A 48 -6.66 -9.02 14.25
C TYR A 48 -8.20 -9.02 14.29
N ASN A 49 -8.79 -7.84 14.40
CA ASN A 49 -10.21 -7.69 14.67
C ASN A 49 -10.93 -6.80 13.65
N TYR A 50 -12.21 -6.47 13.90
CA TYR A 50 -13.02 -5.66 13.01
C TYR A 50 -12.42 -4.27 12.71
N THR A 51 -11.70 -3.66 13.67
CA THR A 51 -11.06 -2.36 13.44
C THR A 51 -9.88 -2.46 12.49
N ASP A 52 -9.14 -3.58 12.52
CA ASP A 52 -8.08 -3.88 11.57
C ASP A 52 -8.65 -4.09 10.16
N LEU A 53 -9.74 -4.86 10.03
CA LEU A 53 -10.43 -5.06 8.77
C LEU A 53 -10.86 -3.72 8.16
N ASN A 54 -11.53 -2.87 8.93
CA ASN A 54 -11.98 -1.55 8.48
C ASN A 54 -10.82 -0.63 8.09
N ARG A 55 -9.74 -0.64 8.86
CA ARG A 55 -8.53 0.15 8.59
C ARG A 55 -7.90 -0.27 7.27
N VAL A 56 -7.73 -1.56 7.06
CA VAL A 56 -7.14 -2.11 5.84
C VAL A 56 -8.05 -1.88 4.63
N ILE A 57 -9.37 -2.08 4.76
CA ILE A 57 -10.33 -1.74 3.68
C ILE A 57 -10.21 -0.27 3.30
N SER A 58 -10.16 0.62 4.28
CA SER A 58 -10.00 2.07 4.02
C SER A 58 -8.66 2.37 3.32
N ALA A 59 -7.59 1.68 3.69
CA ALA A 59 -6.29 1.82 3.04
C ALA A 59 -6.30 1.25 1.61
N MET A 60 -6.99 0.13 1.37
CA MET A 60 -7.18 -0.44 0.03
C MET A 60 -7.93 0.51 -0.89
N GLU A 61 -9.05 1.10 -0.41
CA GLU A 61 -9.83 2.07 -1.20
C GLU A 61 -9.02 3.34 -1.51
N TYR A 62 -8.23 3.82 -0.57
CA TYR A 62 -7.32 4.93 -0.79
C TYR A 62 -6.29 4.63 -1.89
N LEU A 63 -5.63 3.46 -1.80
CA LEU A 63 -4.63 3.04 -2.80
C LEU A 63 -5.27 2.80 -4.17
N ARG A 64 -6.45 2.18 -4.20
CA ARG A 64 -7.23 2.00 -5.43
C ARG A 64 -7.47 3.34 -6.13
N GLY A 65 -8.00 4.32 -5.40
CA GLY A 65 -8.26 5.65 -5.97
C GLY A 65 -7.00 6.32 -6.51
N ARG A 66 -5.85 6.14 -5.84
CA ARG A 66 -4.57 6.67 -6.32
C ARG A 66 -4.08 5.96 -7.59
N LEU A 67 -4.13 4.64 -7.61
CA LEU A 67 -3.71 3.84 -8.77
C LEU A 67 -4.58 4.13 -9.99
N GLU A 68 -5.91 4.20 -9.82
CA GLU A 68 -6.83 4.59 -10.87
C GLU A 68 -6.57 6.02 -11.38
N GLY A 69 -6.23 6.94 -10.49
CA GLY A 69 -5.82 8.30 -10.82
C GLY A 69 -4.59 8.38 -11.73
N TYR A 70 -3.69 7.39 -11.65
CA TYR A 70 -2.55 7.22 -12.56
C TYR A 70 -2.85 6.34 -13.78
N GLY A 71 -4.12 5.93 -13.98
CA GLY A 71 -4.55 5.13 -15.12
C GLY A 71 -4.33 3.62 -14.96
N TYR A 72 -3.99 3.13 -13.79
CA TYR A 72 -3.90 1.69 -13.52
C TYR A 72 -5.28 1.09 -13.26
N ALA A 73 -5.58 -0.03 -13.92
CA ALA A 73 -6.78 -0.82 -13.65
C ALA A 73 -6.45 -1.96 -12.68
N LEU A 74 -7.14 -2.01 -11.55
CA LEU A 74 -6.96 -3.09 -10.55
C LEU A 74 -7.79 -4.31 -10.98
N LYS A 75 -7.16 -5.22 -11.69
CA LYS A 75 -7.83 -6.43 -12.19
C LYS A 75 -8.22 -7.35 -11.02
N GLY A 76 -9.51 -7.65 -10.92
CA GLY A 76 -10.04 -8.54 -9.89
C GLY A 76 -10.35 -7.85 -8.55
N TYR A 77 -10.11 -6.55 -8.43
CA TYR A 77 -10.53 -5.79 -7.25
C TYR A 77 -12.05 -5.66 -7.23
N VAL A 78 -12.65 -5.93 -6.09
CA VAL A 78 -14.09 -5.72 -5.86
C VAL A 78 -14.23 -4.74 -4.70
N GLN A 79 -14.90 -3.62 -4.95
CA GLN A 79 -15.11 -2.61 -3.93
C GLN A 79 -15.91 -3.20 -2.77
N ASP A 80 -15.38 -3.03 -1.56
CA ASP A 80 -16.04 -3.45 -0.33
C ASP A 80 -16.52 -2.20 0.42
N ASN A 81 -17.84 -2.08 0.54
CA ASN A 81 -18.48 -0.99 1.29
C ASN A 81 -18.95 -1.45 2.67
N HIS A 82 -18.62 -2.68 3.07
CA HIS A 82 -19.00 -3.20 4.37
C HIS A 82 -18.16 -2.54 5.47
N VAL A 83 -18.84 -2.06 6.49
CA VAL A 83 -18.20 -1.53 7.71
C VAL A 83 -18.38 -2.59 8.80
N TRP A 84 -17.30 -3.28 9.11
CA TRP A 84 -17.28 -4.32 10.12
C TRP A 84 -17.58 -3.78 11.52
N GLN A 85 -18.40 -4.50 12.27
CA GLN A 85 -18.74 -4.20 13.65
C GLN A 85 -18.27 -5.35 14.56
N GLU A 86 -18.27 -5.12 15.85
CA GLU A 86 -17.84 -6.13 16.83
C GLU A 86 -18.67 -7.42 16.78
N GLU A 87 -19.96 -7.29 16.46
CA GLU A 87 -20.91 -8.40 16.40
C GLU A 87 -20.88 -9.17 15.07
N ASP A 88 -20.15 -8.66 14.08
CA ASP A 88 -20.08 -9.29 12.77
C ASP A 88 -19.28 -10.60 12.81
N ASN A 89 -19.81 -11.60 12.10
CA ASN A 89 -19.11 -12.86 11.90
C ASN A 89 -18.61 -12.96 10.45
N PRO A 90 -17.30 -12.74 10.21
CA PRO A 90 -16.73 -12.80 8.87
C PRO A 90 -16.94 -14.18 8.22
N LYS A 91 -17.56 -14.20 7.04
CA LYS A 91 -17.74 -15.44 6.27
C LYS A 91 -16.49 -15.75 5.45
N PRO A 92 -16.15 -17.03 5.21
CA PRO A 92 -14.98 -17.40 4.42
C PRO A 92 -14.91 -16.73 3.05
N ALA A 93 -16.04 -16.57 2.35
CA ALA A 93 -16.10 -15.92 1.06
C ALA A 93 -15.75 -14.41 1.13
N GLN A 94 -16.15 -13.73 2.20
CA GLN A 94 -15.82 -12.32 2.43
C GLN A 94 -14.31 -12.16 2.69
N MET A 95 -13.75 -13.05 3.51
CA MET A 95 -12.30 -13.05 3.80
C MET A 95 -11.46 -13.41 2.58
N ALA A 96 -11.92 -14.35 1.75
CA ALA A 96 -11.29 -14.66 0.49
C ALA A 96 -11.28 -13.44 -0.47
N GLN A 97 -12.41 -12.71 -0.57
CA GLN A 97 -12.47 -11.48 -1.37
C GLN A 97 -11.60 -10.38 -0.79
N TYR A 98 -11.53 -10.25 0.52
CA TYR A 98 -10.64 -9.31 1.20
C TYR A 98 -9.17 -9.55 0.80
N LEU A 99 -8.68 -10.79 0.89
CA LEU A 99 -7.31 -11.14 0.46
C LEU A 99 -7.11 -10.99 -1.05
N ALA A 100 -8.14 -11.29 -1.86
CA ALA A 100 -8.09 -11.07 -3.31
C ALA A 100 -7.93 -9.58 -3.65
N ASN A 101 -8.54 -8.67 -2.88
CA ASN A 101 -8.37 -7.24 -3.04
C ASN A 101 -6.94 -6.79 -2.68
N VAL A 102 -6.35 -7.32 -1.60
CA VAL A 102 -4.93 -7.08 -1.26
C VAL A 102 -4.01 -7.57 -2.38
N ALA A 103 -4.29 -8.77 -2.93
CA ALA A 103 -3.54 -9.33 -4.06
C ALA A 103 -3.66 -8.47 -5.32
N ALA A 104 -4.85 -7.97 -5.64
CA ALA A 104 -5.08 -7.10 -6.78
C ALA A 104 -4.26 -5.79 -6.68
N ILE A 105 -4.21 -5.18 -5.50
CA ILE A 105 -3.38 -3.98 -5.24
C ILE A 105 -1.90 -4.32 -5.40
N ARG A 106 -1.43 -5.42 -4.76
CA ARG A 106 -0.04 -5.86 -4.84
C ARG A 106 0.44 -6.13 -6.27
N GLN A 107 -0.43 -6.69 -7.11
CA GLN A 107 -0.11 -7.07 -8.49
C GLN A 107 -0.20 -5.92 -9.49
N THR A 108 -0.76 -4.78 -9.11
CA THR A 108 -0.96 -3.64 -10.02
C THR A 108 0.37 -2.94 -10.36
N LEU A 109 1.33 -2.93 -9.44
CA LEU A 109 2.66 -2.36 -9.63
C LEU A 109 3.75 -3.40 -9.38
N ALA A 110 4.94 -3.14 -9.90
CA ALA A 110 6.13 -3.86 -9.46
C ALA A 110 6.42 -3.49 -8.00
N VAL A 111 6.32 -4.48 -7.11
CA VAL A 111 6.55 -4.27 -5.68
C VAL A 111 8.03 -4.38 -5.31
N LEU A 112 8.38 -3.88 -4.13
CA LEU A 112 9.73 -3.99 -3.59
C LEU A 112 10.10 -5.47 -3.37
N SER A 113 11.39 -5.80 -3.47
CA SER A 113 11.87 -7.18 -3.33
C SER A 113 11.60 -7.81 -1.95
N ASN A 114 11.38 -6.98 -0.93
CA ASN A 114 11.05 -7.39 0.43
C ASN A 114 9.56 -7.30 0.76
N THR A 115 8.70 -7.01 -0.23
CA THR A 115 7.25 -7.02 -0.05
C THR A 115 6.77 -8.45 0.12
N PRO A 116 6.07 -8.78 1.23
CA PRO A 116 5.63 -10.14 1.50
C PRO A 116 4.59 -10.64 0.50
N GLU A 117 4.38 -11.96 0.48
CA GLU A 117 3.27 -12.56 -0.24
C GLU A 117 1.96 -12.36 0.55
N VAL A 118 0.84 -12.39 -0.19
CA VAL A 118 -0.49 -12.34 0.43
C VAL A 118 -0.77 -13.69 1.11
N PRO A 119 -1.30 -13.71 2.34
CA PRO A 119 -1.75 -14.94 2.98
C PRO A 119 -2.74 -15.73 2.12
N ASN A 120 -2.73 -17.05 2.24
CA ASN A 120 -3.63 -17.92 1.47
C ASN A 120 -5.08 -17.83 1.95
N ASP A 121 -5.28 -17.69 3.25
CA ASP A 121 -6.58 -17.53 3.89
C ASP A 121 -6.46 -16.74 5.20
N MET A 122 -7.60 -16.46 5.84
CA MET A 122 -7.66 -15.72 7.11
C MET A 122 -7.89 -16.65 8.32
N ASN A 123 -7.95 -17.97 8.10
CA ASN A 123 -8.07 -18.91 9.19
C ASN A 123 -6.71 -19.04 9.89
N ASP A 124 -6.74 -19.04 11.21
CA ASP A 124 -5.52 -19.16 12.04
C ASP A 124 -4.42 -18.15 11.65
N LEU A 125 -4.82 -16.93 11.28
CA LEU A 125 -3.93 -15.87 10.82
C LEU A 125 -2.78 -15.65 11.80
N THR A 126 -1.55 -15.90 11.35
CA THR A 126 -0.35 -15.69 12.16
C THR A 126 0.00 -14.21 12.27
N VAL A 127 0.80 -13.87 13.28
CA VAL A 127 1.33 -12.50 13.46
C VAL A 127 2.08 -12.03 12.21
N ALA A 128 2.84 -12.92 11.58
CA ALA A 128 3.58 -12.60 10.36
C ALA A 128 2.66 -12.29 9.19
N GLU A 129 1.59 -13.06 9.02
CA GLU A 129 0.58 -12.85 7.97
C GLU A 129 -0.24 -11.59 8.20
N ALA A 130 -0.63 -11.30 9.44
CA ALA A 130 -1.30 -10.05 9.80
C ALA A 130 -0.44 -8.83 9.45
N ASN A 131 0.85 -8.86 9.79
CA ASN A 131 1.80 -7.84 9.40
C ASN A 131 2.01 -7.78 7.87
N ALA A 132 2.01 -8.93 7.18
CA ALA A 132 2.19 -9.01 5.73
C ALA A 132 1.08 -8.28 4.97
N ILE A 133 -0.19 -8.46 5.36
CA ILE A 133 -1.34 -7.77 4.75
C ILE A 133 -1.12 -6.25 4.75
N GLU A 134 -0.81 -5.69 5.91
CA GLU A 134 -0.65 -4.25 6.06
C GLU A 134 0.66 -3.74 5.44
N LYS A 135 1.74 -4.52 5.53
CA LYS A 135 3.03 -4.21 4.90
C LYS A 135 2.95 -4.10 3.38
N ILE A 136 2.18 -4.96 2.73
CA ILE A 136 1.93 -4.89 1.28
C ILE A 136 1.38 -3.50 0.90
N LEU A 137 0.40 -2.99 1.63
CA LEU A 137 -0.20 -1.68 1.34
C LEU A 137 0.77 -0.52 1.57
N VAL A 138 1.58 -0.60 2.62
CA VAL A 138 2.66 0.39 2.88
C VAL A 138 3.69 0.38 1.76
N ASP A 139 4.08 -0.79 1.27
CA ASP A 139 5.07 -0.92 0.20
C ASP A 139 4.52 -0.38 -1.14
N VAL A 140 3.26 -0.69 -1.47
CA VAL A 140 2.61 -0.14 -2.67
C VAL A 140 2.56 1.39 -2.60
N GLU A 141 2.19 1.97 -1.46
CA GLU A 141 2.22 3.42 -1.27
C GLU A 141 3.63 4.00 -1.44
N THR A 142 4.65 3.29 -0.97
CA THR A 142 6.05 3.69 -1.12
C THR A 142 6.45 3.74 -2.60
N VAL A 143 6.02 2.75 -3.40
CA VAL A 143 6.25 2.73 -4.85
C VAL A 143 5.50 3.89 -5.53
N ILE A 144 4.24 4.13 -5.18
CA ILE A 144 3.46 5.26 -5.71
C ILE A 144 4.17 6.58 -5.42
N LYS A 145 4.62 6.81 -4.19
CA LYS A 145 5.37 8.02 -3.81
C LYS A 145 6.69 8.17 -4.57
N ALA A 146 7.37 7.05 -4.84
CA ALA A 146 8.58 7.06 -5.65
C ALA A 146 8.28 7.45 -7.11
N MET A 147 7.21 6.90 -7.69
CA MET A 147 6.74 7.28 -9.03
C MET A 147 6.41 8.78 -9.10
N GLU A 148 5.68 9.32 -8.13
CA GLU A 148 5.35 10.76 -8.07
C GLU A 148 6.60 11.64 -8.09
N ARG A 149 7.62 11.27 -7.34
CA ARG A 149 8.89 12.01 -7.33
C ARG A 149 9.54 12.01 -8.70
N VAL A 150 9.57 10.87 -9.37
CA VAL A 150 10.14 10.76 -10.72
C VAL A 150 9.37 11.65 -11.70
N PHE A 151 8.04 11.64 -11.66
CA PHE A 151 7.22 12.50 -12.53
C PHE A 151 7.40 13.99 -12.22
N LEU A 152 7.51 14.37 -10.95
CA LEU A 152 7.75 15.76 -10.56
C LEU A 152 9.11 16.27 -11.05
N TYR A 153 10.14 15.43 -11.04
CA TYR A 153 11.48 15.83 -11.47
C TYR A 153 11.67 15.77 -12.98
N SER A 154 10.93 14.95 -13.70
CA SER A 154 11.06 14.84 -15.17
C SER A 154 10.57 16.07 -15.92
N GLY A 155 9.76 16.92 -15.31
CA GLY A 155 9.28 18.20 -15.87
C GLY A 155 9.96 19.45 -15.31
N GLN A 156 10.96 19.32 -14.43
CA GLN A 156 11.65 20.49 -13.88
C GLN A 156 12.91 20.84 -14.68
N PRO A 157 13.15 22.13 -14.98
CA PRO A 157 14.42 22.55 -15.57
C PRO A 157 15.57 22.24 -14.60
N MET A 158 16.53 21.45 -15.05
CA MET A 158 17.75 21.20 -14.27
C MET A 158 18.63 22.45 -14.24
N PHE A 159 18.82 23.02 -13.06
CA PHE A 159 19.77 24.11 -12.84
C PHE A 159 21.14 23.51 -12.48
N PHE A 160 22.10 23.59 -13.39
CA PHE A 160 23.49 23.27 -13.11
C PHE A 160 24.26 24.53 -12.80
N SER A 161 24.87 24.59 -11.62
CA SER A 161 25.91 25.64 -11.27
C SER A 161 25.47 27.09 -11.52
N GLY A 162 24.24 27.45 -11.19
CA GLY A 162 23.79 28.85 -11.33
C GLY A 162 23.48 29.31 -12.75
N PHE A 163 23.61 28.46 -13.76
CA PHE A 163 23.15 28.73 -15.12
C PHE A 163 21.83 28.06 -15.38
N ALA A 164 20.80 28.86 -15.60
CA ALA A 164 19.56 28.35 -16.22
C ALA A 164 19.89 28.03 -17.67
N ILE A 165 19.90 26.74 -18.03
CA ILE A 165 19.91 26.35 -19.44
C ILE A 165 18.47 26.54 -19.94
N TYR A 166 18.20 27.73 -20.45
CA TYR A 166 17.00 27.94 -21.25
C TYR A 166 17.22 27.20 -22.57
N PRO A 167 16.42 26.21 -22.91
CA PRO A 167 16.51 25.60 -24.23
C PRO A 167 16.27 26.69 -25.26
N ARG A 168 17.25 26.87 -26.14
CA ARG A 168 17.10 27.76 -27.26
C ARG A 168 15.92 27.34 -28.11
N ARG A 169 15.18 28.30 -28.59
CA ARG A 169 14.07 28.14 -29.54
C ARG A 169 14.35 27.02 -30.54
N GLN A 170 13.41 26.12 -30.72
CA GLN A 170 13.39 25.02 -31.68
C GLN A 170 14.24 23.77 -31.38
N THR A 171 14.80 23.62 -30.22
CA THR A 171 15.34 22.31 -29.86
C THR A 171 14.23 21.45 -29.26
N HIS A 172 13.78 20.46 -30.03
CA HIS A 172 13.04 19.36 -29.47
C HIS A 172 14.00 18.58 -28.60
N ILE A 173 13.88 18.68 -27.29
CA ILE A 173 14.60 17.79 -26.38
C ILE A 173 13.92 16.43 -26.51
N ARG A 174 14.58 15.53 -27.23
CA ARG A 174 14.16 14.14 -27.29
C ARG A 174 14.83 13.42 -26.13
N MET A 175 14.11 13.26 -25.02
CA MET A 175 14.58 12.43 -23.93
C MET A 175 14.19 10.97 -24.23
N PRO A 176 15.16 10.04 -24.25
CA PRO A 176 14.83 8.64 -24.39
C PRO A 176 13.99 8.20 -23.17
N VAL A 177 12.94 7.44 -23.40
CA VAL A 177 12.24 6.76 -22.33
C VAL A 177 13.15 5.62 -21.88
N ILE A 178 13.55 5.65 -20.61
CA ILE A 178 14.39 4.63 -20.02
C ILE A 178 13.55 3.90 -18.95
N THR A 179 13.71 2.58 -18.88
CA THR A 179 13.13 1.77 -17.81
C THR A 179 13.91 1.97 -16.50
N ALA A 180 13.39 1.44 -15.40
CA ALA A 180 14.07 1.46 -14.10
C ALA A 180 15.45 0.79 -14.11
N ASP A 181 15.70 -0.10 -15.09
CA ASP A 181 16.98 -0.80 -15.29
C ASP A 181 17.90 -0.09 -16.30
N ASP A 182 17.67 1.20 -16.54
CA ASP A 182 18.45 2.04 -17.48
C ASP A 182 18.43 1.56 -18.94
N LEU A 183 17.41 0.77 -19.31
CA LEU A 183 17.21 0.28 -20.68
C LEU A 183 16.39 1.29 -21.48
N ARG A 184 16.84 1.61 -22.68
CA ARG A 184 16.09 2.46 -23.61
C ARG A 184 14.88 1.70 -24.17
N VAL A 185 13.73 2.35 -24.16
CA VAL A 185 12.50 1.80 -24.76
C VAL A 185 12.54 2.05 -26.26
N TYR A 186 12.20 1.01 -27.02
CA TYR A 186 12.08 1.04 -28.47
C TYR A 186 10.65 0.70 -28.89
N THR A 187 10.22 1.27 -30.01
CA THR A 187 8.97 0.84 -30.67
C THR A 187 9.11 -0.58 -31.22
N ALA A 188 8.01 -1.19 -31.61
CA ALA A 188 8.01 -2.52 -32.27
C ALA A 188 8.87 -2.55 -33.55
N ASP A 189 9.05 -1.39 -34.19
CA ASP A 189 9.89 -1.22 -35.41
C ASP A 189 11.36 -0.91 -35.07
N GLY A 190 11.78 -1.04 -33.81
CA GLY A 190 13.14 -0.84 -33.36
C GLY A 190 13.60 0.63 -33.28
N LEU A 191 12.69 1.58 -33.33
CA LEU A 191 13.02 3.00 -33.17
C LEU A 191 12.98 3.37 -31.68
N PRO A 192 13.96 4.19 -31.21
CA PRO A 192 13.95 4.66 -29.84
C PRO A 192 12.73 5.53 -29.56
N VAL A 193 12.03 5.27 -28.47
CA VAL A 193 10.93 6.11 -28.00
C VAL A 193 11.50 7.33 -27.31
N PHE A 194 11.05 8.50 -27.70
CA PHE A 194 11.41 9.76 -27.08
C PHE A 194 10.14 10.46 -26.59
N VAL A 195 10.23 11.10 -25.46
CA VAL A 195 9.24 12.11 -25.08
C VAL A 195 9.54 13.34 -25.90
N LYS A 196 8.61 13.71 -26.79
CA LYS A 196 8.71 14.94 -27.58
C LYS A 196 8.18 16.10 -26.73
N GLU A 197 9.05 16.89 -26.19
CA GLU A 197 8.67 18.13 -25.54
C GLU A 197 8.85 19.26 -26.55
N GLU A 198 7.76 19.87 -26.97
CA GLU A 198 7.80 21.13 -27.70
C GLU A 198 7.96 22.25 -26.70
N ILE A 199 9.16 22.78 -26.60
CA ILE A 199 9.42 23.94 -25.74
C ILE A 199 9.05 25.17 -26.56
N PRO A 200 7.96 25.87 -26.18
CA PRO A 200 7.60 27.10 -26.86
C PRO A 200 8.69 28.13 -26.62
N TYR A 201 9.02 28.80 -27.63
CA TYR A 201 9.91 29.93 -27.61
C TYR A 201 9.22 31.14 -27.01
N GLY A 202 9.71 31.61 -25.86
CA GLY A 202 9.43 32.93 -25.33
C GLY A 202 10.36 34.00 -25.94
#